data_c786857bc2f6af053ebf5301347aefca
#
_entry.id   c786857bc2f6af053ebf5301347aefca
#
_cell.length_a   1.000
_cell.length_b   1.000
_cell.length_c   1.000
_cell.angle_alpha   90.00
_cell.angle_beta   90.00
_cell.angle_gamma   90.00
#
_symmetry.space_group_name_H-M   'P 1'
#
loop_
_entity.id
_entity.type
_entity.pdbx_description
1 polymer ?
#
loop_
_entity_poly.entity_id
_entity_poly.type
_entity_poly.pdbx_seq_one_letter_code
_entity_poly.pdbx_strand_id
1 'polypeptide(L)'
;MEKFVYLTLLLLGALLPVADAQTNSGAALTNRAERLEWFRDQGFGLFIHWNVDSQIGTVISHSMVGASDDYLRRYVNDLPKTFNPRKFHPEDWAALAKLAGIKYVVFTAKHHAGFCMWDTATTDFNIMRTPFKRDITAEIIAAFREQGIAPGLYHSPDDFWWLWKNGMTLQRQTPEVQPRANPGLMAHDQAQVRELLTKYGPIDMIFFDGQAEGLREVAWKTQPNIIVTRGAIQTPEQTVPGIPLEGAWESNLTMGKAWGYQPTLESYKTGAQCISLLVETRAKGGNLLLNVGPKPDGELPIEQEERLREIALWMFANQECIYAVRPWVITNEKDTWFTKAKVTNTLYVIIKDKTNWFDGEWKEFVLKSVRATAQTEASVLGQNDKVFEYRPDLHPKTTVKQAADGLHIRAMHTQRYRETRQWPNPIVVKLTHVEPALTPPLVETTRARWDAAAKTAACEGDLKTLGDSASVEVGFETRDITGMDWNERTSAWMPGKLTPRTSTGAFTLSLDGLQSGKTYEVRGVVKHPLITLYGKELTLKVP
;
A
#
# COMPACT_ATOMS: atom_id res chain seq x y z
N MET A 1 -62.94 -51.77 -31.82
CA MET A 1 -63.63 -51.40 -30.57
C MET A 1 -62.57 -50.98 -29.57
N GLU A 2 -62.23 -49.70 -29.63
CA GLU A 2 -61.19 -49.11 -28.77
C GLU A 2 -61.84 -48.34 -27.65
N LYS A 3 -61.43 -48.62 -26.43
CA LYS A 3 -61.92 -47.95 -25.23
C LYS A 3 -61.03 -46.76 -24.91
N PHE A 4 -61.57 -45.54 -25.01
CA PHE A 4 -60.96 -44.32 -24.48
C PHE A 4 -61.07 -44.30 -22.96
N VAL A 5 -59.94 -44.12 -22.28
CA VAL A 5 -59.85 -43.86 -20.83
C VAL A 5 -59.52 -42.38 -20.67
N TYR A 6 -60.43 -41.58 -20.06
CA TYR A 6 -60.18 -40.20 -19.66
C TYR A 6 -59.41 -40.18 -18.33
N LEU A 7 -58.25 -39.57 -18.35
CA LEU A 7 -57.46 -39.29 -17.16
C LEU A 7 -57.68 -37.86 -16.71
N THR A 8 -58.37 -37.67 -15.58
CA THR A 8 -58.62 -36.37 -14.97
C THR A 8 -57.42 -35.95 -14.16
N LEU A 9 -56.69 -34.90 -14.60
CA LEU A 9 -55.60 -34.29 -13.81
C LEU A 9 -56.18 -33.31 -12.79
N LEU A 10 -56.06 -33.64 -11.51
CA LEU A 10 -56.25 -32.71 -10.39
C LEU A 10 -55.02 -31.83 -10.24
N LEU A 11 -55.13 -30.52 -10.54
CA LEU A 11 -54.12 -29.53 -10.19
C LEU A 11 -54.25 -29.18 -8.70
N LEU A 12 -53.32 -29.69 -7.86
CA LEU A 12 -53.09 -29.17 -6.53
C LEU A 12 -52.20 -27.93 -6.66
N GLY A 13 -52.79 -26.76 -6.47
CA GLY A 13 -52.07 -25.49 -6.33
C GLY A 13 -51.31 -25.47 -5.00
N ALA A 14 -49.98 -25.66 -5.04
CA ALA A 14 -49.12 -25.40 -3.91
C ALA A 14 -48.95 -23.89 -3.78
N LEU A 15 -49.56 -23.29 -2.78
CA LEU A 15 -49.25 -21.95 -2.31
C LEU A 15 -47.84 -21.96 -1.69
N LEU A 16 -46.83 -21.51 -2.44
CA LEU A 16 -45.51 -21.20 -1.88
C LEU A 16 -45.64 -19.94 -1.00
N PRO A 17 -45.12 -19.95 0.23
CA PRO A 17 -45.11 -18.72 1.02
C PRO A 17 -44.18 -17.71 0.32
N VAL A 18 -44.71 -16.52 0.05
CA VAL A 18 -43.94 -15.35 -0.31
C VAL A 18 -43.03 -15.08 0.90
N ALA A 19 -41.76 -15.36 0.76
CA ALA A 19 -40.76 -14.93 1.74
C ALA A 19 -40.77 -13.40 1.74
N ASP A 20 -41.32 -12.81 2.80
CA ASP A 20 -41.12 -11.43 3.12
C ASP A 20 -39.61 -11.16 3.10
N ALA A 21 -39.18 -10.37 2.13
CA ALA A 21 -37.86 -9.77 2.15
C ALA A 21 -37.84 -8.82 3.36
N GLN A 22 -37.43 -9.36 4.52
CA GLN A 22 -37.06 -8.54 5.65
C GLN A 22 -35.96 -7.59 5.15
N THR A 23 -36.35 -6.36 4.88
CA THR A 23 -35.45 -5.23 4.73
C THR A 23 -34.66 -5.13 6.02
N ASN A 24 -33.42 -5.59 5.99
CA ASN A 24 -32.45 -5.46 7.08
C ASN A 24 -32.13 -3.97 7.26
N SER A 25 -33.04 -3.22 7.86
CA SER A 25 -32.91 -1.81 8.22
C SER A 25 -32.07 -1.68 9.50
N GLY A 26 -30.75 -1.95 9.39
CA GLY A 26 -29.87 -1.82 10.55
C GLY A 26 -28.42 -2.27 10.37
N ALA A 27 -28.06 -2.81 9.22
CA ALA A 27 -26.65 -3.13 8.97
C ALA A 27 -25.84 -1.82 8.90
N ALA A 28 -24.84 -1.69 9.76
CA ALA A 28 -23.96 -0.54 9.76
C ALA A 28 -23.33 -0.36 8.36
N LEU A 29 -23.42 0.86 7.82
CA LEU A 29 -22.76 1.20 6.56
C LEU A 29 -21.25 1.22 6.78
N THR A 30 -20.56 0.17 6.33
CA THR A 30 -19.12 -0.03 6.50
C THR A 30 -18.59 -0.96 5.42
N ASN A 31 -17.27 -1.05 5.31
CA ASN A 31 -16.64 -2.07 4.48
C ASN A 31 -17.03 -3.48 4.93
N ARG A 32 -17.43 -4.32 4.00
CA ARG A 32 -17.75 -5.72 4.28
C ARG A 32 -16.50 -6.52 4.57
N ALA A 33 -16.56 -7.41 5.54
CA ALA A 33 -15.41 -8.20 6.00
C ALA A 33 -14.80 -9.06 4.87
N GLU A 34 -15.65 -9.70 4.05
CA GLU A 34 -15.21 -10.50 2.91
C GLU A 34 -14.50 -9.67 1.83
N ARG A 35 -14.92 -8.38 1.66
CA ARG A 35 -14.28 -7.46 0.72
C ARG A 35 -12.94 -6.95 1.26
N LEU A 36 -12.82 -6.70 2.56
CA LEU A 36 -11.55 -6.36 3.20
C LEU A 36 -10.55 -7.52 3.11
N GLU A 37 -11.03 -8.77 3.28
CA GLU A 37 -10.17 -9.93 3.14
C GLU A 37 -9.71 -10.13 1.68
N TRP A 38 -10.59 -9.91 0.71
CA TRP A 38 -10.24 -9.86 -0.71
C TRP A 38 -9.18 -8.77 -0.98
N PHE A 39 -9.35 -7.57 -0.41
CA PHE A 39 -8.41 -6.47 -0.57
C PHE A 39 -7.01 -6.81 -0.03
N ARG A 40 -6.95 -7.44 1.14
CA ARG A 40 -5.67 -7.92 1.71
C ARG A 40 -4.92 -8.89 0.80
N ASP A 41 -5.64 -9.64 -0.03
CA ASP A 41 -5.06 -10.61 -0.95
C ASP A 41 -4.46 -9.95 -2.21
N GLN A 42 -4.86 -8.71 -2.55
CA GLN A 42 -4.40 -8.03 -3.76
C GLN A 42 -2.93 -7.63 -3.72
N GLY A 43 -2.46 -7.13 -2.61
CA GLY A 43 -1.05 -6.87 -2.32
C GLY A 43 -0.41 -5.67 -3.00
N PHE A 44 -0.71 -5.40 -4.27
CA PHE A 44 -0.05 -4.37 -5.06
C PHE A 44 -1.03 -3.61 -5.96
N GLY A 45 -1.09 -2.29 -5.79
CA GLY A 45 -1.92 -1.36 -6.55
C GLY A 45 -1.10 -0.25 -7.23
N LEU A 46 -1.70 0.34 -8.25
CA LEU A 46 -1.19 1.52 -8.95
C LEU A 46 -2.04 2.74 -8.58
N PHE A 47 -1.39 3.78 -8.08
CA PHE A 47 -1.99 5.09 -7.91
C PHE A 47 -1.67 5.98 -9.11
N ILE A 48 -2.63 6.70 -9.66
CA ILE A 48 -2.41 7.60 -10.79
C ILE A 48 -2.86 8.99 -10.40
N HIS A 49 -1.90 9.89 -10.20
CA HIS A 49 -2.15 11.31 -9.92
C HIS A 49 -2.00 12.13 -11.19
N TRP A 50 -3.12 12.56 -11.74
CA TRP A 50 -3.15 13.34 -12.97
C TRP A 50 -4.23 14.42 -12.92
N ASN A 51 -3.88 15.64 -13.30
CA ASN A 51 -4.79 16.78 -13.30
C ASN A 51 -4.36 17.77 -14.39
N VAL A 52 -5.20 18.77 -14.64
CA VAL A 52 -4.98 19.84 -15.62
C VAL A 52 -3.69 20.63 -15.39
N ASP A 53 -3.22 20.73 -14.15
CA ASP A 53 -2.01 21.45 -13.74
C ASP A 53 -0.70 20.67 -13.99
N SER A 54 -0.78 19.43 -14.47
CA SER A 54 0.40 18.74 -15.02
C SER A 54 1.07 19.53 -16.15
N GLN A 55 0.32 20.41 -16.84
CA GLN A 55 0.83 21.30 -17.89
C GLN A 55 1.88 22.30 -17.38
N ILE A 56 1.79 22.71 -16.13
CA ILE A 56 2.71 23.67 -15.52
C ILE A 56 3.64 23.00 -14.50
N GLY A 57 3.43 21.71 -14.19
CA GLY A 57 4.30 20.92 -13.33
C GLY A 57 4.39 21.46 -11.90
N THR A 58 3.27 21.90 -11.36
CA THR A 58 3.17 22.36 -9.96
C THR A 58 2.86 21.19 -9.04
N VAL A 59 2.97 21.40 -7.73
CA VAL A 59 2.43 20.46 -6.74
C VAL A 59 0.93 20.36 -6.97
N ILE A 60 0.46 19.17 -7.38
CA ILE A 60 -0.91 18.94 -7.85
C ILE A 60 -1.94 19.62 -6.95
N SER A 61 -2.77 20.50 -7.52
CA SER A 61 -3.79 21.36 -6.88
C SER A 61 -3.28 22.35 -5.84
N HIS A 62 -2.19 22.08 -5.13
CA HIS A 62 -1.76 22.90 -3.97
C HIS A 62 -1.26 24.30 -4.35
N SER A 63 -0.85 24.51 -5.60
CA SER A 63 -0.46 25.83 -6.08
C SER A 63 -1.60 26.88 -6.09
N MET A 64 -2.86 26.42 -5.92
CA MET A 64 -4.01 27.32 -5.78
C MET A 64 -4.10 27.96 -4.39
N VAL A 65 -3.59 27.30 -3.34
CA VAL A 65 -3.63 27.82 -1.97
C VAL A 65 -2.63 28.96 -1.82
N GLY A 66 -3.11 30.13 -1.36
CA GLY A 66 -2.28 31.34 -1.23
C GLY A 66 -2.00 32.06 -2.56
N ALA A 67 -2.58 31.60 -3.67
CA ALA A 67 -2.43 32.23 -4.96
C ALA A 67 -3.23 33.55 -5.08
N SER A 68 -2.78 34.45 -5.96
CA SER A 68 -3.53 35.67 -6.30
C SER A 68 -4.79 35.32 -7.12
N ASP A 69 -5.78 36.23 -7.11
CA ASP A 69 -6.98 36.11 -7.94
C ASP A 69 -6.67 35.97 -9.43
N ASP A 70 -5.63 36.66 -9.92
CA ASP A 70 -5.19 36.52 -11.31
C ASP A 70 -4.66 35.11 -11.60
N TYR A 71 -3.86 34.53 -10.70
CA TYR A 71 -3.40 33.15 -10.84
C TYR A 71 -4.58 32.18 -10.85
N LEU A 72 -5.52 32.32 -9.90
CA LEU A 72 -6.71 31.45 -9.82
C LEU A 72 -7.57 31.56 -11.08
N ARG A 73 -7.80 32.77 -11.60
CA ARG A 73 -8.53 32.95 -12.86
C ARG A 73 -7.85 32.24 -14.03
N ARG A 74 -6.53 32.37 -14.17
CA ARG A 74 -5.77 31.65 -15.21
C ARG A 74 -5.79 30.15 -15.01
N TYR A 75 -5.62 29.69 -13.79
CA TYR A 75 -5.69 28.26 -13.47
C TYR A 75 -7.03 27.65 -13.90
N VAL A 76 -8.12 28.26 -13.49
CA VAL A 76 -9.47 27.75 -13.76
C VAL A 76 -9.90 27.95 -15.21
N ASN A 77 -9.57 29.09 -15.83
CA ASN A 77 -10.10 29.44 -17.14
C ASN A 77 -9.16 29.17 -18.31
N ASP A 78 -7.82 29.16 -18.11
CA ASP A 78 -6.87 29.04 -19.21
C ASP A 78 -6.24 27.64 -19.31
N LEU A 79 -5.88 26.99 -18.21
CA LEU A 79 -5.33 25.64 -18.26
C LEU A 79 -6.25 24.62 -18.96
N PRO A 80 -7.58 24.62 -18.73
CA PRO A 80 -8.46 23.71 -19.46
C PRO A 80 -8.48 23.94 -20.96
N LYS A 81 -8.27 25.19 -21.45
CA LYS A 81 -8.27 25.52 -22.88
C LYS A 81 -7.11 24.89 -23.67
N THR A 82 -6.05 24.54 -22.98
CA THR A 82 -4.83 23.96 -23.57
C THR A 82 -4.64 22.50 -23.22
N PHE A 83 -5.39 21.95 -22.27
CA PHE A 83 -5.25 20.54 -21.85
C PHE A 83 -5.77 19.60 -22.93
N ASN A 84 -4.83 18.95 -23.62
CA ASN A 84 -5.13 18.05 -24.74
C ASN A 84 -4.12 16.89 -24.78
N PRO A 85 -4.30 15.88 -23.95
CA PRO A 85 -3.37 14.74 -23.82
C PRO A 85 -3.46 13.79 -25.02
N ARG A 86 -2.88 14.18 -26.17
CA ARG A 86 -3.00 13.46 -27.46
C ARG A 86 -2.34 12.08 -27.47
N LYS A 87 -1.45 11.81 -26.51
CA LYS A 87 -0.74 10.54 -26.37
C LYS A 87 -1.30 9.66 -25.25
N PHE A 88 -2.49 9.97 -24.79
CA PHE A 88 -3.17 9.17 -23.78
C PHE A 88 -3.74 7.90 -24.41
N HIS A 89 -3.13 6.78 -24.06
CA HIS A 89 -3.51 5.42 -24.44
C HIS A 89 -3.62 4.59 -23.14
N PRO A 90 -4.79 4.56 -22.47
CA PRO A 90 -4.95 3.88 -21.18
C PRO A 90 -4.74 2.37 -21.27
N GLU A 91 -4.89 1.77 -22.45
CA GLU A 91 -4.61 0.36 -22.73
C GLU A 91 -3.13 0.03 -22.51
N ASP A 92 -2.22 0.93 -22.91
CA ASP A 92 -0.77 0.75 -22.72
C ASP A 92 -0.42 0.82 -21.23
N TRP A 93 -1.06 1.74 -20.48
CA TRP A 93 -0.88 1.84 -19.04
C TRP A 93 -1.38 0.57 -18.33
N ALA A 94 -2.56 0.09 -18.72
CA ALA A 94 -3.16 -1.11 -18.16
C ALA A 94 -2.34 -2.37 -18.48
N ALA A 95 -1.82 -2.49 -19.71
CA ALA A 95 -0.95 -3.59 -20.11
C ALA A 95 0.36 -3.60 -19.32
N LEU A 96 1.00 -2.44 -19.14
CA LEU A 96 2.21 -2.30 -18.32
C LEU A 96 1.93 -2.61 -16.85
N ALA A 97 0.82 -2.12 -16.30
CA ALA A 97 0.38 -2.42 -14.93
C ALA A 97 0.15 -3.92 -14.73
N LYS A 98 -0.51 -4.58 -15.69
CA LYS A 98 -0.70 -6.04 -15.68
C LYS A 98 0.62 -6.79 -15.66
N LEU A 99 1.55 -6.38 -16.53
CA LEU A 99 2.89 -6.98 -16.60
C LEU A 99 3.65 -6.79 -15.27
N ALA A 100 3.55 -5.62 -14.65
CA ALA A 100 4.14 -5.32 -13.34
C ALA A 100 3.48 -6.07 -12.18
N GLY A 101 2.38 -6.79 -12.43
CA GLY A 101 1.68 -7.57 -11.41
C GLY A 101 0.72 -6.75 -10.56
N ILE A 102 0.29 -5.59 -11.03
CA ILE A 102 -0.69 -4.74 -10.33
C ILE A 102 -2.06 -5.40 -10.37
N LYS A 103 -2.78 -5.37 -9.23
CA LYS A 103 -4.08 -6.01 -9.05
C LYS A 103 -5.24 -5.03 -8.97
N TYR A 104 -4.97 -3.79 -8.61
CA TYR A 104 -5.97 -2.72 -8.57
C TYR A 104 -5.34 -1.38 -8.94
N VAL A 105 -6.15 -0.48 -9.43
CA VAL A 105 -5.76 0.90 -9.75
C VAL A 105 -6.61 1.86 -8.96
N VAL A 106 -6.04 2.99 -8.54
CA VAL A 106 -6.78 4.13 -7.97
C VAL A 106 -6.44 5.35 -8.81
N PHE A 107 -7.42 5.93 -9.48
CA PHE A 107 -7.25 7.10 -10.35
C PHE A 107 -7.82 8.35 -9.71
N THR A 108 -7.08 9.48 -9.76
CA THR A 108 -7.56 10.78 -9.29
C THR A 108 -8.65 11.34 -10.20
N ALA A 109 -9.88 10.88 -10.03
CA ALA A 109 -11.02 11.42 -10.78
C ALA A 109 -11.24 12.91 -10.45
N LYS A 110 -11.08 13.32 -9.18
CA LYS A 110 -11.04 14.73 -8.75
C LYS A 110 -10.01 14.90 -7.63
N HIS A 111 -8.98 15.73 -7.87
CA HIS A 111 -8.06 16.20 -6.82
C HIS A 111 -8.58 17.52 -6.22
N HIS A 112 -7.93 18.05 -5.18
CA HIS A 112 -8.36 19.25 -4.44
C HIS A 112 -8.65 20.49 -5.29
N ALA A 113 -8.08 20.61 -6.49
CA ALA A 113 -8.38 21.71 -7.41
C ALA A 113 -9.85 21.78 -7.82
N GLY A 114 -10.60 20.67 -7.71
CA GLY A 114 -11.98 20.58 -8.15
C GLY A 114 -12.14 20.27 -9.65
N PHE A 115 -11.05 20.10 -10.41
CA PHE A 115 -11.13 19.71 -11.81
C PHE A 115 -11.53 18.24 -11.94
N CYS A 116 -12.64 18.00 -12.62
CA CYS A 116 -13.20 16.67 -12.81
C CYS A 116 -12.65 16.02 -14.08
N MET A 117 -11.96 14.88 -13.93
CA MET A 117 -11.40 14.09 -15.04
C MET A 117 -12.45 13.20 -15.71
N TRP A 118 -13.74 13.49 -15.54
CA TRP A 118 -14.87 12.76 -16.14
C TRP A 118 -15.95 13.71 -16.67
N ASP A 119 -16.83 13.17 -17.47
CA ASP A 119 -18.04 13.85 -17.97
C ASP A 119 -19.05 13.97 -16.83
N THR A 120 -19.03 15.12 -16.13
CA THR A 120 -19.89 15.42 -14.98
C THR A 120 -20.92 16.51 -15.31
N ALA A 121 -22.10 16.38 -14.71
CA ALA A 121 -23.13 17.42 -14.72
C ALA A 121 -23.00 18.41 -13.53
N THR A 122 -22.10 18.15 -12.58
CA THR A 122 -22.00 18.92 -11.33
C THR A 122 -21.20 20.21 -11.47
N THR A 123 -20.31 20.31 -12.45
CA THR A 123 -19.45 21.46 -12.68
C THR A 123 -19.03 21.59 -14.16
N ASP A 124 -18.81 22.81 -14.61
CA ASP A 124 -18.18 23.07 -15.92
C ASP A 124 -16.63 22.98 -15.87
N PHE A 125 -16.03 22.87 -14.69
CA PHE A 125 -14.59 22.69 -14.53
C PHE A 125 -14.22 21.22 -14.66
N ASN A 126 -14.28 20.71 -15.90
CA ASN A 126 -14.10 19.28 -16.20
C ASN A 126 -13.46 19.03 -17.56
N ILE A 127 -13.03 17.80 -17.78
CA ILE A 127 -12.31 17.35 -18.99
C ILE A 127 -13.10 17.55 -20.29
N MET A 128 -14.42 17.51 -20.27
CA MET A 128 -15.27 17.71 -21.45
C MET A 128 -15.27 19.17 -21.95
N ARG A 129 -14.81 20.11 -21.11
CA ARG A 129 -14.63 21.53 -21.45
C ARG A 129 -13.23 21.86 -21.98
N THR A 130 -12.40 20.86 -22.20
CA THR A 130 -11.05 20.97 -22.78
C THR A 130 -11.08 20.64 -24.27
N PRO A 131 -10.00 20.92 -25.05
CA PRO A 131 -9.88 20.46 -26.42
C PRO A 131 -9.89 18.93 -26.57
N PHE A 132 -9.55 18.20 -25.51
CA PHE A 132 -9.51 16.73 -25.52
C PHE A 132 -10.90 16.10 -25.61
N LYS A 133 -11.89 16.58 -24.86
CA LYS A 133 -13.31 16.19 -24.93
C LYS A 133 -13.55 14.68 -24.86
N ARG A 134 -12.76 13.94 -24.11
CA ARG A 134 -12.94 12.51 -23.83
C ARG A 134 -13.01 12.30 -22.32
N ASP A 135 -13.81 11.36 -21.86
CA ASP A 135 -13.96 10.99 -20.46
C ASP A 135 -12.79 10.09 -20.03
N ILE A 136 -11.72 10.69 -19.51
CA ILE A 136 -10.50 9.99 -19.09
C ILE A 136 -10.80 8.95 -18.00
N THR A 137 -11.70 9.26 -17.07
CA THR A 137 -12.08 8.32 -16.00
C THR A 137 -12.76 7.08 -16.56
N ALA A 138 -13.69 7.24 -17.51
CA ALA A 138 -14.34 6.12 -18.19
C ALA A 138 -13.33 5.23 -18.90
N GLU A 139 -12.40 5.83 -19.64
CA GLU A 139 -11.42 5.10 -20.43
C GLU A 139 -10.40 4.34 -19.56
N ILE A 140 -9.91 4.94 -18.47
CA ILE A 140 -9.04 4.26 -17.50
C ILE A 140 -9.77 3.07 -16.87
N ILE A 141 -11.00 3.26 -16.39
CA ILE A 141 -11.78 2.18 -15.78
C ILE A 141 -11.97 1.03 -16.78
N ALA A 142 -12.30 1.33 -18.04
CA ALA A 142 -12.51 0.32 -19.06
C ALA A 142 -11.23 -0.46 -19.36
N ALA A 143 -10.11 0.24 -19.64
CA ALA A 143 -8.84 -0.37 -19.98
C ALA A 143 -8.29 -1.27 -18.85
N PHE A 144 -8.32 -0.79 -17.61
CA PHE A 144 -7.83 -1.58 -16.47
C PHE A 144 -8.74 -2.79 -16.19
N ARG A 145 -10.05 -2.62 -16.28
CA ARG A 145 -11.00 -3.73 -16.13
C ARG A 145 -10.81 -4.82 -17.20
N GLU A 146 -10.54 -4.45 -18.44
CA GLU A 146 -10.24 -5.40 -19.52
C GLU A 146 -9.00 -6.26 -19.20
N GLN A 147 -8.01 -5.69 -18.52
CA GLN A 147 -6.83 -6.42 -18.04
C GLN A 147 -7.07 -7.24 -16.77
N GLY A 148 -8.30 -7.22 -16.22
CA GLY A 148 -8.64 -7.88 -14.95
C GLY A 148 -8.01 -7.21 -13.74
N ILE A 149 -7.72 -5.90 -13.84
CA ILE A 149 -7.25 -5.06 -12.74
C ILE A 149 -8.47 -4.33 -12.15
N ALA A 150 -8.66 -4.46 -10.83
CA ALA A 150 -9.81 -3.90 -10.14
C ALA A 150 -9.79 -2.36 -10.18
N PRO A 151 -10.85 -1.69 -10.71
CA PRO A 151 -10.88 -0.25 -10.78
C PRO A 151 -11.22 0.39 -9.43
N GLY A 152 -10.47 1.41 -9.09
CA GLY A 152 -10.67 2.29 -7.95
C GLY A 152 -10.58 3.75 -8.34
N LEU A 153 -11.22 4.59 -7.57
CA LEU A 153 -11.27 6.03 -7.77
C LEU A 153 -10.78 6.78 -6.54
N TYR A 154 -10.07 7.86 -6.78
CA TYR A 154 -9.76 8.86 -5.77
C TYR A 154 -10.69 10.05 -5.96
N HIS A 155 -11.27 10.52 -4.87
CA HIS A 155 -12.07 11.72 -4.81
C HIS A 155 -11.64 12.56 -3.61
N SER A 156 -11.27 13.82 -3.86
CA SER A 156 -11.04 14.77 -2.79
C SER A 156 -12.36 15.39 -2.32
N PRO A 157 -12.67 15.32 -1.03
CA PRO A 157 -13.75 16.11 -0.43
C PRO A 157 -13.45 17.61 -0.38
N ASP A 158 -12.19 18.00 -0.48
CA ASP A 158 -11.82 19.40 -0.65
C ASP A 158 -12.03 19.79 -2.11
N ASP A 159 -12.55 21.02 -2.35
CA ASP A 159 -12.81 21.51 -3.71
C ASP A 159 -12.48 23.00 -3.81
N PHE A 160 -11.25 23.31 -4.24
CA PHE A 160 -10.77 24.69 -4.31
C PHE A 160 -11.51 25.51 -5.36
N TRP A 161 -11.95 24.91 -6.47
CA TRP A 161 -12.77 25.59 -7.45
C TRP A 161 -14.13 25.97 -6.85
N TRP A 162 -14.80 25.05 -6.13
CA TRP A 162 -16.08 25.31 -5.48
C TRP A 162 -15.95 26.43 -4.43
N LEU A 163 -14.91 26.38 -3.58
CA LEU A 163 -14.63 27.41 -2.58
C LEU A 163 -14.42 28.78 -3.23
N TRP A 164 -13.57 28.85 -4.27
CA TRP A 164 -13.30 30.10 -4.99
C TRP A 164 -14.57 30.68 -5.63
N LYS A 165 -15.38 29.86 -6.28
CA LYS A 165 -16.65 30.28 -6.88
C LYS A 165 -17.64 30.83 -5.86
N ASN A 166 -17.60 30.37 -4.62
CA ASN A 166 -18.46 30.83 -3.54
C ASN A 166 -17.80 31.93 -2.67
N GLY A 167 -16.70 32.54 -3.13
CA GLY A 167 -16.02 33.64 -2.44
C GLY A 167 -15.35 33.25 -1.12
N MET A 168 -15.03 31.96 -0.95
CA MET A 168 -14.40 31.42 0.26
C MET A 168 -12.88 31.37 0.11
N THR A 169 -12.15 31.42 1.22
CA THR A 169 -10.70 31.27 1.24
C THR A 169 -10.29 29.84 0.91
N LEU A 170 -9.32 29.67 0.01
CA LEU A 170 -8.80 28.38 -0.39
C LEU A 170 -7.84 27.86 0.68
N GLN A 171 -8.27 26.84 1.40
CA GLN A 171 -7.52 26.13 2.44
C GLN A 171 -8.20 24.80 2.78
N ARG A 172 -7.61 24.02 3.70
CA ARG A 172 -8.11 22.70 4.09
C ARG A 172 -8.41 22.56 5.59
N GLN A 173 -8.02 23.53 6.40
CA GLN A 173 -7.95 23.36 7.86
C GLN A 173 -9.12 23.92 8.65
N THR A 174 -9.85 24.89 8.12
CA THR A 174 -10.96 25.50 8.86
C THR A 174 -12.28 24.80 8.57
N PRO A 175 -13.19 24.73 9.55
CA PRO A 175 -14.45 23.97 9.42
C PRO A 175 -15.30 24.40 8.23
N GLU A 176 -15.39 25.69 7.93
CA GLU A 176 -16.26 26.26 6.89
C GLU A 176 -15.87 25.84 5.46
N VAL A 177 -14.64 25.37 5.25
CA VAL A 177 -14.17 24.86 3.97
C VAL A 177 -14.21 23.33 3.87
N GLN A 178 -14.71 22.67 4.90
CA GLN A 178 -14.82 21.21 4.96
C GLN A 178 -16.28 20.77 4.75
N PRO A 179 -16.55 19.70 4.02
CA PRO A 179 -17.91 19.25 3.72
C PRO A 179 -18.80 19.07 4.96
N ARG A 180 -18.25 18.56 6.05
CA ARG A 180 -18.98 18.32 7.30
C ARG A 180 -19.64 19.58 7.87
N ALA A 181 -19.01 20.73 7.73
CA ALA A 181 -19.52 22.00 8.24
C ALA A 181 -20.08 22.90 7.12
N ASN A 182 -19.98 22.46 5.88
CA ASN A 182 -20.46 23.18 4.70
C ASN A 182 -21.49 22.34 3.92
N PRO A 183 -22.79 22.50 4.19
CA PRO A 183 -23.83 21.72 3.53
C PRO A 183 -23.86 21.83 2.00
N GLY A 184 -23.46 22.99 1.44
CA GLY A 184 -23.41 23.19 -0.01
C GLY A 184 -22.31 22.37 -0.65
N LEU A 185 -21.11 22.38 -0.06
CA LEU A 185 -19.98 21.56 -0.50
C LEU A 185 -20.29 20.06 -0.32
N MET A 186 -20.86 19.66 0.81
CA MET A 186 -21.29 18.28 1.05
C MET A 186 -22.27 17.79 -0.03
N ALA A 187 -23.26 18.60 -0.37
CA ALA A 187 -24.24 18.23 -1.41
C ALA A 187 -23.58 18.09 -2.78
N HIS A 188 -22.64 18.98 -3.11
CA HIS A 188 -21.85 18.94 -4.34
C HIS A 188 -21.03 17.65 -4.42
N ASP A 189 -20.24 17.34 -3.40
CA ASP A 189 -19.41 16.13 -3.35
C ASP A 189 -20.25 14.85 -3.38
N GLN A 190 -21.38 14.82 -2.65
CA GLN A 190 -22.28 13.67 -2.70
C GLN A 190 -22.87 13.44 -4.09
N ALA A 191 -23.17 14.50 -4.84
CA ALA A 191 -23.63 14.38 -6.23
C ALA A 191 -22.53 13.78 -7.11
N GLN A 192 -21.28 14.24 -6.97
CA GLN A 192 -20.14 13.71 -7.70
C GLN A 192 -19.85 12.24 -7.38
N VAL A 193 -19.88 11.86 -6.10
CA VAL A 193 -19.69 10.46 -5.69
C VAL A 193 -20.78 9.56 -6.27
N ARG A 194 -22.06 10.01 -6.29
CA ARG A 194 -23.14 9.26 -6.93
C ARG A 194 -22.92 9.09 -8.43
N GLU A 195 -22.53 10.16 -9.14
CA GLU A 195 -22.21 10.07 -10.57
C GLU A 195 -21.12 9.03 -10.83
N LEU A 196 -19.98 9.15 -10.14
CA LEU A 196 -18.83 8.24 -10.27
C LEU A 196 -19.20 6.77 -10.04
N LEU A 197 -20.09 6.51 -9.07
CA LEU A 197 -20.47 5.15 -8.69
C LEU A 197 -21.70 4.61 -9.44
N THR A 198 -22.36 5.41 -10.27
CA THR A 198 -23.49 4.95 -11.09
C THR A 198 -23.18 4.93 -12.58
N LYS A 199 -22.19 5.71 -13.03
CA LYS A 199 -21.90 5.93 -14.45
C LYS A 199 -21.04 4.84 -15.07
N TYR A 200 -20.11 4.22 -14.30
CA TYR A 200 -19.04 3.36 -14.85
C TYR A 200 -19.14 1.88 -14.46
N GLY A 201 -20.31 1.45 -14.00
CA GLY A 201 -20.52 0.08 -13.52
C GLY A 201 -19.85 -0.19 -12.18
N PRO A 202 -19.53 -1.44 -11.84
CA PRO A 202 -18.93 -1.77 -10.55
C PRO A 202 -17.55 -1.13 -10.36
N ILE A 203 -17.37 -0.43 -9.25
CA ILE A 203 -16.10 0.13 -8.78
C ILE A 203 -15.68 -0.63 -7.52
N ASP A 204 -14.46 -1.15 -7.49
CA ASP A 204 -14.01 -2.01 -6.40
C ASP A 204 -13.61 -1.22 -5.15
N MET A 205 -13.07 0.00 -5.33
CA MET A 205 -12.65 0.83 -4.21
C MET A 205 -12.77 2.32 -4.48
N ILE A 206 -12.90 3.10 -3.40
CA ILE A 206 -12.84 4.56 -3.43
C ILE A 206 -11.95 5.06 -2.29
N PHE A 207 -11.11 6.04 -2.61
CA PHE A 207 -10.17 6.69 -1.72
C PHE A 207 -10.59 8.15 -1.53
N PHE A 208 -10.97 8.54 -0.30
CA PHE A 208 -11.33 9.91 0.02
C PHE A 208 -10.16 10.64 0.67
N ASP A 209 -9.58 11.61 -0.01
CA ASP A 209 -8.46 12.38 0.55
C ASP A 209 -8.94 13.65 1.26
N GLY A 210 -9.45 13.45 2.46
CA GLY A 210 -10.05 14.48 3.30
C GLY A 210 -11.13 13.89 4.21
N GLN A 211 -12.12 14.72 4.57
CA GLN A 211 -13.25 14.29 5.41
C GLN A 211 -14.21 13.38 4.65
N ALA A 212 -14.21 12.12 4.99
CA ALA A 212 -15.00 11.10 4.29
C ALA A 212 -16.42 10.91 4.84
N GLU A 213 -16.71 11.39 6.06
CA GLU A 213 -18.04 11.28 6.67
C GLU A 213 -19.10 11.95 5.81
N GLY A 214 -20.22 11.25 5.60
CA GLY A 214 -21.28 11.70 4.69
C GLY A 214 -21.07 11.26 3.24
N LEU A 215 -19.82 11.05 2.80
CA LEU A 215 -19.48 10.59 1.45
C LEU A 215 -19.30 9.07 1.38
N ARG A 216 -18.60 8.48 2.36
CA ARG A 216 -18.43 7.02 2.45
C ARG A 216 -19.76 6.30 2.62
N GLU A 217 -20.70 6.90 3.36
CA GLU A 217 -22.06 6.36 3.51
C GLU A 217 -22.83 6.39 2.17
N VAL A 218 -22.63 7.43 1.35
CA VAL A 218 -23.14 7.47 -0.02
C VAL A 218 -22.53 6.37 -0.87
N ALA A 219 -21.21 6.17 -0.77
CA ALA A 219 -20.51 5.12 -1.51
C ALA A 219 -21.07 3.73 -1.18
N TRP A 220 -21.17 3.37 0.11
CA TRP A 220 -21.70 2.07 0.54
C TRP A 220 -23.20 1.88 0.22
N LYS A 221 -24.00 2.95 0.21
CA LYS A 221 -25.41 2.88 -0.23
C LYS A 221 -25.53 2.65 -1.72
N THR A 222 -24.64 3.27 -2.52
CA THR A 222 -24.68 3.18 -3.98
C THR A 222 -24.14 1.85 -4.47
N GLN A 223 -23.01 1.40 -3.91
CA GLN A 223 -22.37 0.13 -4.22
C GLN A 223 -21.95 -0.60 -2.93
N PRO A 224 -22.79 -1.51 -2.38
CA PRO A 224 -22.55 -2.15 -1.08
C PRO A 224 -21.27 -3.01 -0.99
N ASN A 225 -20.67 -3.35 -2.12
CA ASN A 225 -19.43 -4.14 -2.19
C ASN A 225 -18.17 -3.29 -2.38
N ILE A 226 -18.31 -1.96 -2.50
CA ILE A 226 -17.17 -1.06 -2.65
C ILE A 226 -16.35 -1.02 -1.35
N ILE A 227 -15.04 -0.94 -1.50
CA ILE A 227 -14.13 -0.72 -0.38
C ILE A 227 -13.82 0.77 -0.31
N VAL A 228 -14.14 1.40 0.80
CA VAL A 228 -13.61 2.72 1.13
C VAL A 228 -12.25 2.49 1.79
N THR A 229 -11.18 2.93 1.12
CA THR A 229 -9.83 2.82 1.66
C THR A 229 -9.53 4.00 2.59
N ARG A 230 -8.97 5.11 2.12
CA ARG A 230 -8.86 6.31 2.97
C ARG A 230 -10.25 6.82 3.35
N GLY A 231 -10.45 7.04 4.63
CA GLY A 231 -11.74 7.38 5.23
C GLY A 231 -12.42 6.23 5.98
N ALA A 232 -11.93 4.97 5.84
CA ALA A 232 -12.47 3.83 6.58
C ALA A 232 -11.44 2.79 7.03
N ILE A 233 -10.26 2.70 6.38
CA ILE A 233 -9.14 1.88 6.85
C ILE A 233 -7.88 2.75 7.00
N GLN A 234 -6.83 2.19 7.62
CA GLN A 234 -5.56 2.89 7.76
C GLN A 234 -4.85 2.95 6.40
N THR A 235 -4.43 4.15 6.02
CA THR A 235 -3.71 4.41 4.76
C THR A 235 -2.48 5.28 5.01
N PRO A 236 -1.43 4.75 5.65
CA PRO A 236 -0.18 5.46 5.85
C PRO A 236 0.32 6.07 4.54
N GLU A 237 0.60 7.37 4.59
CA GLU A 237 1.05 8.10 3.42
C GLU A 237 2.55 8.28 3.47
N GLN A 238 3.19 7.93 2.35
CA GLN A 238 4.61 8.14 2.11
C GLN A 238 5.52 7.42 3.14
N THR A 239 4.98 6.46 3.87
CA THR A 239 5.71 5.64 4.83
C THR A 239 5.17 4.21 4.82
N VAL A 240 6.06 3.27 5.12
CA VAL A 240 5.66 1.91 5.52
C VAL A 240 5.77 1.85 7.05
N PRO A 241 4.71 1.54 7.78
CA PRO A 241 4.74 1.47 9.25
C PRO A 241 5.87 0.59 9.76
N GLY A 242 6.49 0.97 10.88
CA GLY A 242 7.58 0.21 11.49
C GLY A 242 7.16 -1.20 11.92
N ILE A 243 5.87 -1.37 12.26
CA ILE A 243 5.27 -2.65 12.67
C ILE A 243 4.05 -2.98 11.82
N PRO A 244 3.59 -4.25 11.79
CA PRO A 244 2.30 -4.62 11.23
C PRO A 244 1.15 -3.83 11.86
N LEU A 245 0.22 -3.35 11.03
CA LEU A 245 -1.03 -2.75 11.51
C LEU A 245 -2.14 -3.80 11.54
N GLU A 246 -3.12 -3.59 12.41
CA GLU A 246 -4.28 -4.47 12.49
C GLU A 246 -5.23 -4.30 11.31
N GLY A 247 -5.84 -5.40 10.89
CA GLY A 247 -6.84 -5.43 9.83
C GLY A 247 -6.27 -5.23 8.42
N ALA A 248 -7.10 -4.67 7.56
CA ALA A 248 -6.70 -4.26 6.21
C ALA A 248 -6.13 -2.85 6.24
N TRP A 249 -5.01 -2.63 5.56
CA TRP A 249 -4.37 -1.33 5.43
C TRP A 249 -3.56 -1.23 4.13
N GLU A 250 -3.23 -0.01 3.75
CA GLU A 250 -2.56 0.29 2.49
C GLU A 250 -1.55 1.43 2.69
N SER A 251 -0.29 1.23 2.33
CA SER A 251 0.67 2.34 2.22
C SER A 251 0.66 2.91 0.81
N ASN A 252 0.46 4.21 0.71
CA ASN A 252 0.51 4.92 -0.56
C ASN A 252 1.80 5.74 -0.66
N LEU A 253 2.60 5.45 -1.70
CA LEU A 253 3.97 5.94 -1.85
C LEU A 253 4.22 6.44 -3.27
N THR A 254 4.98 7.53 -3.41
CA THR A 254 5.43 8.01 -4.72
C THR A 254 6.66 7.27 -5.21
N MET A 255 6.79 7.12 -6.53
CA MET A 255 8.08 6.71 -7.12
C MET A 255 9.11 7.83 -7.05
N GLY A 256 8.69 9.08 -7.27
CA GLY A 256 9.49 10.28 -7.14
C GLY A 256 9.23 11.00 -5.82
N LYS A 257 9.44 12.31 -5.80
CA LYS A 257 9.14 13.19 -4.66
C LYS A 257 7.71 13.71 -4.70
N ALA A 258 7.16 13.95 -5.88
CA ALA A 258 5.83 14.49 -6.07
C ALA A 258 4.78 13.43 -6.45
N TRP A 259 3.51 13.71 -6.17
CA TRP A 259 2.38 12.90 -6.60
C TRP A 259 2.10 13.05 -8.09
N GLY A 260 1.98 14.30 -8.58
CA GLY A 260 1.81 14.61 -9.99
C GLY A 260 3.15 14.74 -10.73
N TYR A 261 3.06 14.87 -12.06
CA TYR A 261 4.22 15.10 -12.91
C TYR A 261 5.01 16.36 -12.52
N GLN A 262 6.33 16.22 -12.41
CA GLN A 262 7.27 17.33 -12.20
C GLN A 262 8.28 17.35 -13.36
N PRO A 263 8.38 18.46 -14.10
CA PRO A 263 9.33 18.58 -15.23
C PRO A 263 10.77 18.82 -14.77
N THR A 264 10.96 19.24 -13.51
CA THR A 264 12.27 19.62 -12.98
C THR A 264 12.47 19.11 -11.56
N LEU A 265 13.72 18.86 -11.18
CA LEU A 265 14.13 18.49 -9.82
C LEU A 265 13.50 17.20 -9.27
N GLU A 266 12.92 16.37 -10.14
CA GLU A 266 12.40 15.08 -9.74
C GLU A 266 13.54 14.07 -9.60
N SER A 267 13.45 13.24 -8.57
CA SER A 267 14.36 12.10 -8.38
C SER A 267 13.56 10.85 -8.05
N TYR A 268 13.66 9.86 -8.91
CA TYR A 268 12.89 8.64 -8.78
C TYR A 268 13.66 7.58 -7.97
N LYS A 269 12.94 6.84 -7.15
CA LYS A 269 13.42 5.60 -6.54
C LYS A 269 13.85 4.63 -7.64
N THR A 270 14.85 3.80 -7.37
CA THR A 270 15.19 2.69 -8.26
C THR A 270 14.10 1.61 -8.22
N GLY A 271 14.02 0.75 -9.23
CA GLY A 271 13.11 -0.39 -9.20
C GLY A 271 13.36 -1.30 -8.01
N ALA A 272 14.62 -1.52 -7.63
CA ALA A 272 14.99 -2.28 -6.44
C ALA A 272 14.48 -1.66 -5.14
N GLN A 273 14.46 -0.33 -5.03
CA GLN A 273 13.86 0.36 -3.88
C GLN A 273 12.33 0.18 -3.87
N CYS A 274 11.66 0.30 -5.01
CA CYS A 274 10.22 0.06 -5.11
C CYS A 274 9.85 -1.39 -4.75
N ILE A 275 10.61 -2.37 -5.23
CA ILE A 275 10.44 -3.79 -4.87
C ILE A 275 10.67 -4.00 -3.36
N SER A 276 11.68 -3.34 -2.77
CA SER A 276 11.92 -3.40 -1.32
C SER A 276 10.75 -2.87 -0.51
N LEU A 277 10.12 -1.77 -0.94
CA LEU A 277 8.91 -1.22 -0.31
C LEU A 277 7.72 -2.19 -0.42
N LEU A 278 7.54 -2.82 -1.59
CA LEU A 278 6.50 -3.83 -1.79
C LEU A 278 6.70 -5.03 -0.85
N VAL A 279 7.90 -5.56 -0.78
CA VAL A 279 8.25 -6.69 0.10
C VAL A 279 8.00 -6.33 1.56
N GLU A 280 8.48 -5.18 2.01
CA GLU A 280 8.31 -4.72 3.39
C GLU A 280 6.84 -4.54 3.75
N THR A 281 6.07 -3.89 2.90
CA THR A 281 4.63 -3.68 3.10
C THR A 281 3.90 -5.02 3.19
N ARG A 282 4.21 -5.97 2.31
CA ARG A 282 3.59 -7.30 2.31
C ARG A 282 3.98 -8.14 3.52
N ALA A 283 5.24 -8.11 3.93
CA ALA A 283 5.70 -8.80 5.14
C ALA A 283 5.00 -8.29 6.41
N LYS A 284 4.59 -7.01 6.41
CA LYS A 284 3.81 -6.39 7.49
C LYS A 284 2.29 -6.52 7.31
N GLY A 285 1.81 -7.15 6.23
CA GLY A 285 0.40 -7.48 6.00
C GLY A 285 -0.44 -6.42 5.30
N GLY A 286 0.17 -5.32 4.85
CA GLY A 286 -0.49 -4.26 4.09
C GLY A 286 -0.41 -4.43 2.58
N ASN A 287 -1.11 -3.59 1.85
CA ASN A 287 -0.98 -3.42 0.41
C ASN A 287 -0.10 -2.21 0.10
N LEU A 288 0.70 -2.30 -0.96
CA LEU A 288 1.40 -1.13 -1.50
C LEU A 288 0.58 -0.53 -2.64
N LEU A 289 0.26 0.76 -2.54
CA LEU A 289 -0.31 1.58 -3.60
C LEU A 289 0.79 2.53 -4.12
N LEU A 290 1.44 2.15 -5.23
CA LEU A 290 2.59 2.85 -5.79
C LEU A 290 2.15 3.86 -6.84
N ASN A 291 2.58 5.12 -6.70
CA ASN A 291 2.10 6.23 -7.50
C ASN A 291 2.91 6.48 -8.77
N VAL A 292 2.19 6.81 -9.85
CA VAL A 292 2.70 7.42 -11.07
C VAL A 292 2.02 8.76 -11.33
N GLY A 293 2.74 9.69 -11.96
CA GLY A 293 2.23 11.01 -12.37
C GLY A 293 2.38 11.21 -13.87
N PRO A 294 1.32 11.03 -14.68
CA PRO A 294 1.39 11.20 -16.12
C PRO A 294 1.74 12.63 -16.55
N LYS A 295 2.44 12.75 -17.65
CA LYS A 295 2.77 14.01 -18.32
C LYS A 295 1.50 14.68 -18.90
N PRO A 296 1.53 15.97 -19.21
CA PRO A 296 0.38 16.68 -19.77
C PRO A 296 -0.05 16.18 -21.15
N ASP A 297 0.83 15.51 -21.88
CA ASP A 297 0.54 14.91 -23.20
C ASP A 297 -0.13 13.54 -23.11
N GLY A 298 -0.21 12.95 -21.89
CA GLY A 298 -0.84 11.65 -21.65
C GLY A 298 0.11 10.47 -21.61
N GLU A 299 1.43 10.68 -21.71
CA GLU A 299 2.42 9.60 -21.51
C GLU A 299 2.83 9.50 -20.03
N LEU A 300 3.26 8.34 -19.58
CA LEU A 300 4.02 8.23 -18.34
C LEU A 300 5.45 8.78 -18.54
N PRO A 301 6.09 9.36 -17.53
CA PRO A 301 7.53 9.59 -17.55
C PRO A 301 8.28 8.27 -17.79
N ILE A 302 9.30 8.31 -18.65
CA ILE A 302 10.06 7.10 -19.02
C ILE A 302 10.68 6.42 -17.79
N GLU A 303 11.11 7.20 -16.80
CA GLU A 303 11.68 6.69 -15.56
C GLU A 303 10.65 5.86 -14.78
N GLN A 304 9.40 6.26 -14.76
CA GLN A 304 8.33 5.51 -14.10
C GLN A 304 8.00 4.22 -14.85
N GLU A 305 7.96 4.26 -16.18
CA GLU A 305 7.79 3.04 -17.00
C GLU A 305 8.92 2.04 -16.76
N GLU A 306 10.17 2.49 -16.77
CA GLU A 306 11.34 1.62 -16.52
C GLU A 306 11.28 0.95 -15.14
N ARG A 307 10.82 1.68 -14.08
CA ARG A 307 10.64 1.08 -12.75
C ARG A 307 9.55 0.03 -12.75
N LEU A 308 8.43 0.29 -13.44
CA LEU A 308 7.38 -0.72 -13.59
C LEU A 308 7.86 -1.95 -14.36
N ARG A 309 8.71 -1.79 -15.36
CA ARG A 309 9.32 -2.91 -16.11
C ARG A 309 10.31 -3.71 -15.25
N GLU A 310 11.10 -3.06 -14.40
CA GLU A 310 11.97 -3.76 -13.44
C GLU A 310 11.15 -4.53 -12.39
N ILE A 311 10.07 -3.92 -11.90
CA ILE A 311 9.12 -4.60 -11.00
C ILE A 311 8.49 -5.80 -11.73
N ALA A 312 8.09 -5.66 -12.99
CA ALA A 312 7.52 -6.72 -13.80
C ALA A 312 8.47 -7.92 -13.92
N LEU A 313 9.74 -7.66 -14.20
CA LEU A 313 10.75 -8.71 -14.28
C LEU A 313 10.88 -9.48 -12.96
N TRP A 314 10.89 -8.79 -11.83
CA TRP A 314 10.93 -9.42 -10.52
C TRP A 314 9.64 -10.19 -10.19
N MET A 315 8.49 -9.59 -10.44
CA MET A 315 7.17 -10.20 -10.18
C MET A 315 6.92 -11.44 -11.03
N PHE A 316 7.46 -11.48 -12.26
CA PHE A 316 7.30 -12.64 -13.14
C PHE A 316 7.79 -13.94 -12.48
N ALA A 317 8.87 -13.87 -11.70
CA ALA A 317 9.39 -15.03 -10.97
C ALA A 317 8.79 -15.17 -9.55
N ASN A 318 8.41 -14.05 -8.90
CA ASN A 318 8.23 -14.02 -7.44
C ASN A 318 6.80 -13.68 -6.98
N GLN A 319 5.83 -13.51 -7.88
CA GLN A 319 4.50 -13.00 -7.54
C GLN A 319 3.76 -13.80 -6.45
N GLU A 320 4.03 -15.09 -6.29
CA GLU A 320 3.36 -15.91 -5.28
C GLU A 320 3.75 -15.51 -3.83
N CYS A 321 4.88 -14.83 -3.62
CA CYS A 321 5.23 -14.29 -2.31
C CYS A 321 4.54 -12.95 -1.98
N ILE A 322 3.75 -12.40 -2.91
CA ILE A 322 3.09 -11.08 -2.81
C ILE A 322 1.58 -11.23 -2.63
N TYR A 323 0.93 -12.13 -3.38
CA TYR A 323 -0.53 -12.25 -3.39
C TYR A 323 -1.02 -13.30 -2.40
N ALA A 324 -2.19 -13.03 -1.79
CA ALA A 324 -2.81 -13.93 -0.82
C ALA A 324 -1.84 -14.42 0.27
N VAL A 325 -1.01 -13.52 0.76
CA VAL A 325 -0.07 -13.78 1.86
C VAL A 325 -0.43 -13.01 3.13
N ARG A 326 0.12 -13.46 4.23
CA ARG A 326 -0.03 -12.86 5.57
C ARG A 326 1.36 -12.75 6.22
N PRO A 327 1.51 -11.92 7.26
CA PRO A 327 2.75 -11.87 8.03
C PRO A 327 3.11 -13.25 8.61
N TRP A 328 4.41 -13.52 8.70
CA TRP A 328 4.94 -14.58 9.53
C TRP A 328 4.90 -14.17 11.00
N VAL A 329 5.34 -15.01 11.90
CA VAL A 329 5.43 -14.69 13.35
C VAL A 329 6.32 -13.49 13.65
N ILE A 330 7.29 -13.22 12.77
CA ILE A 330 8.06 -11.98 12.69
C ILE A 330 8.13 -11.51 11.24
N THR A 331 8.31 -10.22 11.03
CA THR A 331 8.35 -9.65 9.67
C THR A 331 9.65 -9.94 8.94
N ASN A 332 10.75 -10.01 9.67
CA ASN A 332 12.09 -10.17 9.09
C ASN A 332 13.12 -10.63 10.13
N GLU A 333 14.19 -11.23 9.65
CA GLU A 333 15.46 -11.43 10.34
C GLU A 333 16.53 -10.64 9.58
N LYS A 334 16.98 -9.49 10.13
CA LYS A 334 17.86 -8.53 9.44
C LYS A 334 17.30 -8.17 8.05
N ASP A 335 18.04 -8.41 6.98
CA ASP A 335 17.66 -8.14 5.60
C ASP A 335 16.88 -9.28 4.92
N THR A 336 16.49 -10.30 5.66
CA THR A 336 15.66 -11.41 5.19
C THR A 336 14.23 -11.22 5.66
N TRP A 337 13.29 -11.03 4.73
CA TRP A 337 11.88 -10.75 4.99
C TRP A 337 11.03 -12.00 4.79
N PHE A 338 9.84 -12.01 5.40
CA PHE A 338 8.96 -13.17 5.39
C PHE A 338 7.55 -12.80 4.98
N THR A 339 6.97 -13.61 4.11
CA THR A 339 5.52 -13.67 3.89
C THR A 339 5.06 -15.12 3.94
N LYS A 340 3.91 -15.36 4.54
CA LYS A 340 3.31 -16.71 4.65
C LYS A 340 2.10 -16.80 3.73
N ALA A 341 1.97 -17.86 2.95
CA ALA A 341 0.77 -18.14 2.18
C ALA A 341 -0.46 -18.22 3.11
N LYS A 342 -1.57 -17.61 2.69
CA LYS A 342 -2.81 -17.53 3.47
C LYS A 342 -3.38 -18.90 3.83
N VAL A 343 -3.35 -19.82 2.89
CA VAL A 343 -4.08 -21.11 2.99
C VAL A 343 -3.15 -22.28 3.33
N THR A 344 -1.92 -22.26 2.85
CA THR A 344 -0.97 -23.35 3.01
C THR A 344 0.09 -23.06 4.06
N ASN A 345 0.79 -24.12 4.52
CA ASN A 345 1.93 -23.98 5.42
C ASN A 345 3.23 -23.69 4.64
N THR A 346 3.16 -22.67 3.77
CA THR A 346 4.25 -22.25 2.91
C THR A 346 4.76 -20.88 3.36
N LEU A 347 6.07 -20.77 3.55
CA LEU A 347 6.77 -19.54 3.90
C LEU A 347 7.63 -19.12 2.73
N TYR A 348 7.58 -17.84 2.39
CA TYR A 348 8.47 -17.20 1.43
C TYR A 348 9.53 -16.41 2.17
N VAL A 349 10.78 -16.78 1.94
CA VAL A 349 11.99 -16.18 2.53
C VAL A 349 12.59 -15.26 1.49
N ILE A 350 12.43 -13.96 1.69
CA ILE A 350 12.76 -12.91 0.71
C ILE A 350 14.10 -12.29 1.14
N ILE A 351 15.16 -12.61 0.43
CA ILE A 351 16.54 -12.28 0.78
C ILE A 351 16.96 -11.01 0.05
N LYS A 352 17.09 -9.92 0.77
CA LYS A 352 17.52 -8.62 0.23
C LYS A 352 19.04 -8.48 0.17
N ASP A 353 19.78 -9.04 1.15
CA ASP A 353 21.24 -9.07 1.12
C ASP A 353 21.75 -10.10 0.11
N LYS A 354 22.36 -9.59 -0.95
CA LYS A 354 22.95 -10.37 -2.05
C LYS A 354 24.43 -10.05 -2.23
N THR A 355 25.04 -9.49 -1.21
CA THR A 355 26.47 -9.18 -1.24
C THR A 355 27.25 -10.43 -1.60
N ASN A 356 28.03 -10.35 -2.68
CA ASN A 356 28.83 -11.45 -3.22
C ASN A 356 28.03 -12.72 -3.60
N TRP A 357 26.73 -12.58 -3.98
CA TRP A 357 25.98 -13.72 -4.48
C TRP A 357 25.71 -13.57 -5.98
N PHE A 358 26.58 -14.16 -6.77
CA PHE A 358 26.53 -14.15 -8.24
C PHE A 358 25.83 -15.40 -8.76
N ASP A 359 25.48 -15.36 -10.05
CA ASP A 359 24.94 -16.54 -10.72
C ASP A 359 25.90 -17.74 -10.64
N GLY A 360 25.40 -18.87 -10.24
CA GLY A 360 26.14 -20.12 -10.10
C GLY A 360 26.92 -20.26 -8.78
N GLU A 361 26.76 -19.33 -7.86
CA GLU A 361 27.38 -19.43 -6.53
C GLU A 361 26.40 -19.93 -5.48
N TRP A 362 26.91 -20.75 -4.57
CA TRP A 362 26.17 -21.21 -3.41
C TRP A 362 26.21 -20.14 -2.31
N LYS A 363 25.01 -19.88 -1.74
CA LYS A 363 24.90 -19.09 -0.50
C LYS A 363 24.20 -19.91 0.57
N GLU A 364 24.72 -19.81 1.79
CA GLU A 364 24.11 -20.40 2.98
C GLU A 364 23.65 -19.30 3.93
N PHE A 365 22.46 -19.47 4.51
CA PHE A 365 21.89 -18.57 5.50
C PHE A 365 21.12 -19.36 6.53
N VAL A 366 21.01 -18.83 7.75
CA VAL A 366 20.38 -19.47 8.90
C VAL A 366 19.18 -18.66 9.34
N LEU A 367 18.02 -19.31 9.42
CA LEU A 367 16.77 -18.71 9.92
C LEU A 367 16.51 -19.21 11.35
N LYS A 368 16.30 -18.26 12.25
CA LYS A 368 16.09 -18.54 13.68
C LYS A 368 14.61 -18.67 14.05
N SER A 369 13.72 -18.04 13.29
CA SER A 369 12.28 -18.05 13.52
C SER A 369 11.54 -19.20 12.84
N VAL A 370 12.26 -20.03 12.08
CA VAL A 370 11.69 -21.10 11.26
C VAL A 370 12.23 -22.46 11.71
N ARG A 371 11.34 -23.41 11.85
CA ARG A 371 11.66 -24.82 12.12
C ARG A 371 11.18 -25.71 10.98
N ALA A 372 12.06 -26.59 10.51
CA ALA A 372 11.71 -27.61 9.54
C ALA A 372 10.92 -28.74 10.18
N THR A 373 10.04 -29.36 9.39
CA THR A 373 9.44 -30.67 9.64
C THR A 373 10.11 -31.74 8.76
N ALA A 374 9.74 -33.01 8.95
CA ALA A 374 10.23 -34.08 8.08
C ALA A 374 9.77 -33.94 6.60
N GLN A 375 8.76 -33.10 6.34
CA GLN A 375 8.19 -32.87 5.02
C GLN A 375 8.64 -31.54 4.40
N THR A 376 9.52 -30.81 5.06
CA THR A 376 9.97 -29.51 4.57
C THR A 376 10.74 -29.65 3.27
N GLU A 377 10.30 -28.92 2.25
CA GLU A 377 10.98 -28.76 0.98
C GLU A 377 11.34 -27.28 0.76
N ALA A 378 12.44 -27.07 0.04
CA ALA A 378 12.91 -25.74 -0.33
C ALA A 378 13.18 -25.65 -1.82
N SER A 379 12.84 -24.50 -2.42
CA SER A 379 13.19 -24.15 -3.80
C SER A 379 13.35 -22.64 -3.95
N VAL A 380 14.15 -22.19 -4.89
CA VAL A 380 14.20 -20.77 -5.28
C VAL A 380 13.08 -20.50 -6.27
N LEU A 381 12.28 -19.45 -6.05
CA LEU A 381 11.19 -19.11 -6.97
C LEU A 381 11.74 -18.80 -8.38
N GLY A 382 11.01 -19.25 -9.37
CA GLY A 382 11.39 -19.11 -10.78
C GLY A 382 12.46 -20.08 -11.25
N GLN A 383 13.04 -20.91 -10.38
CA GLN A 383 14.06 -21.92 -10.74
C GLN A 383 13.51 -23.34 -10.66
N ASN A 384 14.13 -24.26 -11.39
CA ASN A 384 13.73 -25.68 -11.40
C ASN A 384 14.64 -26.57 -10.53
N ASP A 385 15.66 -26.01 -9.88
CA ASP A 385 16.65 -26.67 -9.02
C ASP A 385 17.38 -27.86 -9.69
N LYS A 386 17.40 -27.94 -11.03
CA LYS A 386 17.96 -29.06 -11.82
C LYS A 386 19.09 -28.65 -12.74
N VAL A 387 19.02 -27.46 -13.28
CA VAL A 387 19.91 -27.01 -14.36
C VAL A 387 20.52 -25.65 -14.05
N PHE A 388 21.81 -25.55 -14.27
CA PHE A 388 22.52 -24.29 -14.41
C PHE A 388 23.11 -24.21 -15.82
N GLU A 389 22.77 -23.16 -16.58
CA GLU A 389 23.27 -22.94 -17.94
C GLU A 389 24.79 -22.95 -17.95
N TYR A 390 25.42 -23.59 -18.91
CA TYR A 390 26.88 -23.77 -19.06
C TYR A 390 27.59 -24.64 -18.01
N ARG A 391 26.90 -25.16 -17.00
CA ARG A 391 27.48 -26.05 -15.98
C ARG A 391 26.57 -27.27 -15.77
N PRO A 392 26.49 -28.17 -16.75
CA PRO A 392 25.64 -29.35 -16.68
C PRO A 392 26.05 -30.35 -15.59
N ASP A 393 27.27 -30.22 -15.07
CA ASP A 393 27.81 -30.98 -13.96
C ASP A 393 27.29 -30.52 -12.58
N LEU A 394 26.68 -29.32 -12.50
CA LEU A 394 26.13 -28.78 -11.25
C LEU A 394 24.64 -29.14 -11.10
N HIS A 395 24.32 -29.58 -9.89
CA HIS A 395 22.94 -29.80 -9.48
C HIS A 395 22.54 -28.73 -8.45
N PRO A 396 21.86 -27.66 -8.87
CA PRO A 396 21.61 -26.48 -8.03
C PRO A 396 20.45 -26.66 -7.04
N LYS A 397 20.19 -27.88 -6.61
CA LYS A 397 19.07 -28.19 -5.70
C LYS A 397 19.23 -27.45 -4.37
N THR A 398 18.20 -26.64 -4.05
CA THR A 398 18.09 -25.98 -2.74
C THR A 398 17.92 -27.03 -1.64
N THR A 399 18.68 -26.90 -0.56
CA THR A 399 18.62 -27.84 0.57
C THR A 399 18.40 -27.11 1.89
N VAL A 400 17.80 -27.82 2.84
CA VAL A 400 17.57 -27.36 4.20
C VAL A 400 18.13 -28.35 5.21
N LYS A 401 18.64 -27.84 6.33
CA LYS A 401 19.11 -28.65 7.46
C LYS A 401 18.76 -27.95 8.77
N GLN A 402 17.97 -28.60 9.61
CA GLN A 402 17.73 -28.10 10.96
C GLN A 402 18.96 -28.36 11.84
N ALA A 403 19.41 -27.33 12.55
CA ALA A 403 20.48 -27.40 13.52
C ALA A 403 20.09 -26.68 14.83
N ALA A 404 20.95 -26.70 15.83
CA ALA A 404 20.67 -26.08 17.12
C ALA A 404 20.59 -24.54 17.05
N ASP A 405 21.27 -23.93 16.10
CA ASP A 405 21.33 -22.48 15.89
C ASP A 405 20.26 -21.95 14.91
N GLY A 406 19.46 -22.85 14.29
CA GLY A 406 18.37 -22.50 13.39
C GLY A 406 18.22 -23.44 12.20
N LEU A 407 17.40 -23.01 11.23
CA LEU A 407 17.20 -23.69 9.94
C LEU A 407 18.23 -23.17 8.94
N HIS A 408 19.20 -24.00 8.58
CA HIS A 408 20.17 -23.72 7.52
C HIS A 408 19.56 -23.97 6.16
N ILE A 409 19.69 -23.00 5.27
CA ILE A 409 19.26 -23.06 3.87
C ILE A 409 20.49 -22.83 2.99
N ARG A 410 20.72 -23.75 2.04
CA ARG A 410 21.75 -23.62 1.04
C ARG A 410 21.13 -23.57 -0.34
N ALA A 411 21.28 -22.43 -1.02
CA ALA A 411 20.66 -22.17 -2.33
C ALA A 411 21.70 -21.63 -3.32
N MET A 412 21.43 -21.84 -4.60
CA MET A 412 22.22 -21.30 -5.72
C MET A 412 21.31 -20.43 -6.58
N HIS A 413 21.79 -19.27 -7.01
CA HIS A 413 21.12 -18.46 -8.01
C HIS A 413 21.53 -18.95 -9.40
N THR A 414 20.57 -19.43 -10.20
CA THR A 414 20.83 -20.07 -11.50
C THR A 414 20.22 -19.34 -12.69
N GLN A 415 19.32 -18.38 -12.45
CA GLN A 415 18.70 -17.60 -13.52
C GLN A 415 19.53 -16.35 -13.84
N ARG A 416 19.80 -16.17 -15.13
CA ARG A 416 20.50 -14.99 -15.64
C ARG A 416 19.47 -13.91 -15.99
N TYR A 417 19.11 -13.09 -14.99
CA TYR A 417 18.22 -11.96 -15.23
C TYR A 417 18.94 -10.76 -15.88
N ARG A 418 20.27 -10.70 -15.78
CA ARG A 418 21.09 -9.60 -16.31
C ARG A 418 22.43 -10.12 -16.85
N GLU A 419 22.96 -9.43 -17.85
CA GLU A 419 24.27 -9.74 -18.47
C GLU A 419 25.45 -9.66 -17.48
N THR A 420 25.36 -8.76 -16.49
CA THR A 420 26.41 -8.56 -15.49
C THR A 420 26.51 -9.66 -14.44
N ARG A 421 25.67 -10.68 -14.49
CA ARG A 421 25.58 -11.77 -13.50
C ARG A 421 25.28 -11.31 -12.07
N GLN A 422 25.01 -10.02 -11.87
CA GLN A 422 24.55 -9.44 -10.62
C GLN A 422 23.06 -9.12 -10.73
N TRP A 423 22.30 -9.62 -9.77
CA TRP A 423 20.87 -9.35 -9.67
C TRP A 423 20.61 -8.34 -8.54
N PRO A 424 20.08 -7.13 -8.81
CA PRO A 424 19.90 -6.10 -7.78
C PRO A 424 18.71 -6.37 -6.87
N ASN A 425 17.77 -7.22 -7.29
CA ASN A 425 16.49 -7.43 -6.61
C ASN A 425 16.52 -8.63 -5.68
N PRO A 426 15.61 -8.71 -4.68
CA PRO A 426 15.55 -9.83 -3.75
C PRO A 426 15.41 -11.19 -4.45
N ILE A 427 16.06 -12.21 -3.88
CA ILE A 427 15.84 -13.61 -4.26
C ILE A 427 14.89 -14.22 -3.25
N VAL A 428 13.95 -15.04 -3.70
CA VAL A 428 12.93 -15.64 -2.85
C VAL A 428 13.11 -17.15 -2.78
N VAL A 429 13.28 -17.65 -1.57
CA VAL A 429 13.22 -19.10 -1.30
C VAL A 429 11.85 -19.44 -0.75
N LYS A 430 11.19 -20.39 -1.38
CA LYS A 430 9.94 -21.00 -0.94
C LYS A 430 10.25 -22.19 -0.04
N LEU A 431 9.67 -22.19 1.16
CA LEU A 431 9.72 -23.29 2.09
C LEU A 431 8.32 -23.83 2.30
N THR A 432 8.11 -25.11 2.12
CA THR A 432 6.83 -25.78 2.42
C THR A 432 6.91 -26.54 3.73
N HIS A 433 5.78 -26.77 4.40
CA HIS A 433 5.66 -27.57 5.63
C HIS A 433 6.62 -27.13 6.74
N VAL A 434 6.71 -25.82 6.97
CA VAL A 434 7.50 -25.25 8.07
C VAL A 434 6.61 -24.82 9.24
N GLU A 435 7.21 -24.72 10.41
CA GLU A 435 6.59 -24.25 11.64
C GLU A 435 7.37 -23.06 12.23
N PRO A 436 6.72 -22.22 13.04
CA PRO A 436 7.43 -21.25 13.86
C PRO A 436 8.41 -21.94 14.80
N ALA A 437 9.65 -21.46 14.86
CA ALA A 437 10.65 -21.93 15.81
C ALA A 437 10.56 -21.24 17.16
N LEU A 438 9.79 -20.14 17.24
CA LEU A 438 9.63 -19.34 18.45
C LEU A 438 8.26 -18.64 18.47
N THR A 439 7.81 -18.29 19.66
CA THR A 439 6.75 -17.31 19.90
C THR A 439 7.42 -15.99 20.24
N PRO A 440 7.29 -14.95 19.41
CA PRO A 440 8.02 -13.70 19.62
C PRO A 440 7.48 -12.91 20.81
N PRO A 441 8.33 -12.18 21.54
CA PRO A 441 7.86 -11.16 22.47
C PRO A 441 7.24 -9.97 21.72
N LEU A 442 6.40 -9.21 22.40
CA LEU A 442 5.77 -8.01 21.85
C LEU A 442 5.98 -6.83 22.78
N VAL A 443 6.53 -5.76 22.24
CA VAL A 443 6.69 -4.47 22.90
C VAL A 443 5.91 -3.38 22.18
N GLU A 444 5.25 -2.53 22.92
CA GLU A 444 4.57 -1.34 22.40
C GLU A 444 5.32 -0.09 22.84
N THR A 445 5.53 0.88 21.94
CA THR A 445 5.98 2.23 22.29
C THR A 445 4.73 3.06 22.61
N THR A 446 4.54 3.45 23.85
CA THR A 446 3.31 4.11 24.26
C THR A 446 3.44 5.63 24.25
N ARG A 447 4.61 6.16 24.63
CA ARG A 447 4.85 7.59 24.69
C ARG A 447 6.33 7.94 24.59
N ALA A 448 6.62 9.12 24.01
CA ALA A 448 7.93 9.75 24.06
C ALA A 448 7.73 11.26 24.28
N ARG A 449 8.43 11.84 25.26
CA ARG A 449 8.34 13.28 25.58
C ARG A 449 9.69 13.82 26.01
N TRP A 450 9.97 15.05 25.66
CA TRP A 450 11.13 15.77 26.16
C TRP A 450 10.90 16.26 27.58
N ASP A 451 11.83 16.00 28.47
CA ASP A 451 11.92 16.58 29.81
C ASP A 451 12.98 17.70 29.80
N ALA A 452 12.49 18.93 29.82
CA ALA A 452 13.38 20.10 29.75
C ALA A 452 14.23 20.29 31.01
N ALA A 453 13.76 19.85 32.18
CA ALA A 453 14.47 19.95 33.43
C ALA A 453 15.61 18.93 33.49
N ALA A 454 15.34 17.71 33.12
CA ALA A 454 16.33 16.63 33.07
C ALA A 454 17.22 16.67 31.82
N LYS A 455 16.84 17.42 30.76
CA LYS A 455 17.49 17.42 29.43
C LYS A 455 17.60 16.02 28.82
N THR A 456 16.54 15.22 28.99
CA THR A 456 16.44 13.84 28.49
C THR A 456 15.08 13.61 27.84
N ALA A 457 14.95 12.56 27.05
CA ALA A 457 13.65 12.09 26.60
C ALA A 457 13.12 11.01 27.56
N ALA A 458 11.97 11.25 28.18
CA ALA A 458 11.24 10.24 28.92
C ALA A 458 10.41 9.40 27.94
N CYS A 459 10.73 8.10 27.82
CA CYS A 459 10.09 7.16 26.93
C CYS A 459 9.35 6.09 27.72
N GLU A 460 8.10 5.85 27.35
CA GLU A 460 7.22 4.86 27.98
C GLU A 460 6.91 3.75 26.97
N GLY A 461 6.99 2.51 27.43
CA GLY A 461 6.67 1.32 26.66
C GLY A 461 5.89 0.32 27.48
N ASP A 462 5.31 -0.67 26.81
CA ASP A 462 4.58 -1.77 27.45
C ASP A 462 5.02 -3.10 26.83
N LEU A 463 5.60 -3.98 27.64
CA LEU A 463 5.93 -5.35 27.24
C LEU A 463 4.67 -6.20 27.34
N LYS A 464 4.02 -6.46 26.23
CA LYS A 464 2.75 -7.20 26.15
C LYS A 464 2.92 -8.70 26.40
N THR A 465 4.01 -9.27 25.91
CA THR A 465 4.36 -10.69 26.12
C THR A 465 5.87 -10.89 26.04
N LEU A 466 6.37 -11.86 26.81
CA LEU A 466 7.76 -12.35 26.71
C LEU A 466 7.95 -13.36 25.57
N GLY A 467 6.83 -13.77 24.92
CA GLY A 467 6.87 -14.90 23.99
C GLY A 467 7.13 -16.21 24.74
N ASP A 468 8.01 -17.03 24.19
CA ASP A 468 8.48 -18.28 24.80
C ASP A 468 9.76 -18.11 25.64
N SER A 469 10.21 -16.88 25.88
CA SER A 469 11.41 -16.60 26.66
C SER A 469 11.07 -16.38 28.14
N ALA A 470 11.90 -16.95 29.04
CA ALA A 470 11.77 -16.69 30.47
C ALA A 470 12.19 -15.25 30.85
N SER A 471 12.99 -14.62 30.02
CA SER A 471 13.43 -13.24 30.20
C SER A 471 13.79 -12.58 28.87
N VAL A 472 13.53 -11.29 28.76
CA VAL A 472 13.90 -10.45 27.61
C VAL A 472 14.55 -9.17 28.11
N GLU A 473 15.27 -8.47 27.26
CA GLU A 473 15.73 -7.11 27.56
C GLU A 473 14.85 -6.09 26.82
N VAL A 474 14.42 -5.03 27.50
CA VAL A 474 13.64 -3.95 26.89
C VAL A 474 14.35 -2.62 26.95
N GLY A 475 14.09 -1.76 26.00
CA GLY A 475 14.66 -0.41 25.94
C GLY A 475 14.02 0.42 24.86
N PHE A 476 14.73 1.47 24.46
CA PHE A 476 14.34 2.33 23.34
C PHE A 476 15.56 2.62 22.47
N GLU A 477 15.31 2.90 21.20
CA GLU A 477 16.31 3.45 20.30
C GLU A 477 15.76 4.66 19.57
N THR A 478 16.65 5.52 19.08
CA THR A 478 16.32 6.76 18.40
C THR A 478 17.04 6.89 17.09
N ARG A 479 16.47 7.66 16.16
CA ARG A 479 17.21 8.17 15.00
C ARG A 479 16.88 9.64 14.77
N ASP A 480 17.86 10.40 14.31
CA ASP A 480 17.67 11.81 13.94
C ASP A 480 16.99 11.88 12.56
N ILE A 481 15.86 12.56 12.50
CA ILE A 481 15.10 12.78 11.27
C ILE A 481 14.96 14.28 10.95
N THR A 482 15.79 15.11 11.55
CA THR A 482 15.76 16.57 11.38
C THR A 482 15.93 16.97 9.93
N GLY A 483 14.97 17.72 9.38
CA GLY A 483 15.00 18.17 7.99
C GLY A 483 14.87 17.07 6.95
N MET A 484 14.63 15.83 7.36
CA MET A 484 14.41 14.72 6.45
C MET A 484 12.94 14.63 6.08
N ASP A 485 12.67 14.53 4.81
CA ASP A 485 11.36 14.10 4.36
C ASP A 485 11.11 12.66 4.85
N TRP A 486 9.87 12.37 5.16
CA TRP A 486 9.45 11.06 5.67
C TRP A 486 9.87 9.88 4.74
N ASN A 487 10.10 10.10 3.44
CA ASN A 487 10.60 9.11 2.46
C ASN A 487 12.14 9.00 2.41
N GLU A 488 12.87 9.86 3.10
CA GLU A 488 14.33 9.94 3.09
C GLU A 488 14.96 9.59 4.45
N ARG A 489 14.18 9.03 5.38
CA ARG A 489 14.63 8.69 6.74
C ARG A 489 15.58 7.50 6.75
N THR A 490 16.83 7.76 6.33
CA THR A 490 17.90 6.76 6.21
C THR A 490 18.92 6.79 7.35
N SER A 491 18.76 7.70 8.32
CA SER A 491 19.67 7.82 9.47
C SER A 491 19.68 6.53 10.31
N ALA A 492 20.85 6.20 10.82
CA ALA A 492 21.03 5.00 11.64
C ALA A 492 20.29 5.13 12.99
N TRP A 493 19.72 4.02 13.44
CA TRP A 493 19.18 3.91 14.78
C TRP A 493 20.31 3.88 15.82
N MET A 494 20.20 4.74 16.82
CA MET A 494 21.10 4.81 17.96
C MET A 494 20.49 4.01 19.12
N PRO A 495 21.11 2.93 19.57
CA PRO A 495 20.59 2.11 20.65
C PRO A 495 20.68 2.84 22.00
N GLY A 496 19.60 2.77 22.77
CA GLY A 496 19.61 3.17 24.17
C GLY A 496 19.97 2.01 25.11
N LYS A 497 19.88 2.27 26.38
CA LYS A 497 20.12 1.26 27.44
C LYS A 497 19.01 0.20 27.43
N LEU A 498 19.40 -1.07 27.50
CA LEU A 498 18.48 -2.19 27.67
C LEU A 498 18.40 -2.60 29.16
N THR A 499 17.22 -3.04 29.58
CA THR A 499 16.94 -3.49 30.94
C THR A 499 16.27 -4.86 30.91
N PRO A 500 16.77 -5.86 31.68
CA PRO A 500 16.14 -7.19 31.75
C PRO A 500 14.75 -7.15 32.36
N ARG A 501 13.84 -7.96 31.81
CA ARG A 501 12.46 -8.16 32.28
C ARG A 501 12.10 -9.64 32.26
N THR A 502 11.50 -10.09 33.36
CA THR A 502 10.95 -11.46 33.51
C THR A 502 9.43 -11.47 33.62
N SER A 503 8.80 -10.30 33.51
CA SER A 503 7.34 -10.14 33.57
C SER A 503 6.90 -9.07 32.57
N THR A 504 5.66 -9.19 32.09
CA THR A 504 4.98 -8.19 31.25
C THR A 504 4.67 -6.91 32.01
N GLY A 505 4.27 -5.86 31.31
CA GLY A 505 3.79 -4.60 31.86
C GLY A 505 4.59 -3.39 31.40
N ALA A 506 4.11 -2.23 31.82
CA ALA A 506 4.67 -0.94 31.47
C ALA A 506 6.10 -0.76 32.01
N PHE A 507 6.90 0.00 31.27
CA PHE A 507 8.24 0.43 31.66
C PHE A 507 8.55 1.83 31.15
N THR A 508 9.40 2.54 31.87
CA THR A 508 9.85 3.88 31.51
C THR A 508 11.36 3.93 31.57
N LEU A 509 12.00 4.48 30.52
CA LEU A 509 13.43 4.71 30.47
C LEU A 509 13.70 6.11 29.90
N SER A 510 14.83 6.69 30.33
CA SER A 510 15.29 7.96 29.81
C SER A 510 16.34 7.74 28.71
N LEU A 511 16.27 8.56 27.68
CA LEU A 511 17.26 8.62 26.59
C LEU A 511 18.02 9.94 26.68
N ASP A 512 19.33 9.83 26.81
CA ASP A 512 20.26 10.94 26.89
C ASP A 512 20.90 11.26 25.53
N GLY A 513 21.63 12.38 25.44
CA GLY A 513 22.44 12.73 24.27
C GLY A 513 21.66 13.31 23.09
N LEU A 514 20.37 13.58 23.25
CA LEU A 514 19.56 14.24 22.23
C LEU A 514 19.87 15.74 22.18
N GLN A 515 19.95 16.29 20.96
CA GLN A 515 20.36 17.69 20.74
C GLN A 515 19.13 18.61 20.60
N SER A 516 19.23 19.82 21.18
CA SER A 516 18.22 20.87 21.03
C SER A 516 18.03 21.28 19.56
N GLY A 517 16.79 21.62 19.20
CA GLY A 517 16.40 21.99 17.84
C GLY A 517 16.21 20.81 16.88
N LYS A 518 16.43 19.57 17.33
CA LYS A 518 16.32 18.38 16.48
C LYS A 518 15.00 17.64 16.66
N THR A 519 14.66 16.87 15.62
CA THR A 519 13.51 15.96 15.62
C THR A 519 14.00 14.54 15.49
N TYR A 520 13.51 13.68 16.37
CA TYR A 520 13.88 12.26 16.42
C TYR A 520 12.67 11.36 16.20
N GLU A 521 12.90 10.17 15.66
CA GLU A 521 12.01 9.05 15.87
C GLU A 521 12.51 8.21 17.04
N VAL A 522 11.56 7.70 17.84
CA VAL A 522 11.77 6.85 19.00
C VAL A 522 10.93 5.60 18.86
N ARG A 523 11.51 4.43 19.12
CA ARG A 523 10.76 3.17 19.19
C ARG A 523 11.21 2.30 20.34
N GLY A 524 10.26 1.56 20.92
CA GLY A 524 10.56 0.52 21.90
C GLY A 524 11.32 -0.63 21.25
N VAL A 525 12.20 -1.24 22.03
CA VAL A 525 13.00 -2.39 21.63
C VAL A 525 12.75 -3.51 22.62
N VAL A 526 12.55 -4.73 22.14
CA VAL A 526 12.63 -5.94 22.93
C VAL A 526 13.64 -6.89 22.30
N LYS A 527 14.64 -7.27 23.09
CA LYS A 527 15.68 -8.20 22.68
C LYS A 527 15.40 -9.57 23.29
N HIS A 528 15.00 -10.48 22.43
CA HIS A 528 14.91 -11.90 22.70
C HIS A 528 16.29 -12.55 22.47
N PRO A 529 16.65 -13.69 23.08
CA PRO A 529 17.95 -14.35 22.84
C PRO A 529 18.27 -14.62 21.37
N LEU A 530 17.26 -14.82 20.51
CA LEU A 530 17.44 -15.14 19.08
C LEU A 530 17.20 -13.96 18.15
N ILE A 531 16.37 -12.97 18.54
CA ILE A 531 15.91 -11.87 17.66
C ILE A 531 15.79 -10.57 18.43
N THR A 532 15.78 -9.45 17.70
CA THR A 532 15.39 -8.14 18.23
C THR A 532 14.15 -7.67 17.51
N LEU A 533 13.14 -7.24 18.27
CA LEU A 533 11.88 -6.75 17.75
C LEU A 533 11.60 -5.34 18.27
N TYR A 534 10.71 -4.64 17.59
CA TYR A 534 10.48 -3.22 17.80
C TYR A 534 9.01 -2.92 17.99
N GLY A 535 8.71 -1.86 18.76
CA GLY A 535 7.42 -1.24 18.82
C GLY A 535 7.23 -0.18 17.71
N LYS A 536 6.06 0.45 17.71
CA LYS A 536 5.78 1.54 16.75
C LYS A 536 6.72 2.72 16.95
N GLU A 537 6.97 3.44 15.88
CA GLU A 537 7.78 4.66 15.88
C GLU A 537 6.94 5.87 16.30
N LEU A 538 7.48 6.69 17.20
CA LEU A 538 6.89 7.95 17.64
C LEU A 538 7.84 9.10 17.33
N THR A 539 7.29 10.24 16.89
CA THR A 539 8.10 11.44 16.66
C THR A 539 8.28 12.22 17.95
N LEU A 540 9.51 12.62 18.25
CA LEU A 540 9.91 13.45 19.39
C LEU A 540 10.62 14.69 18.87
N LYS A 541 10.08 15.88 19.19
CA LYS A 541 10.76 17.16 18.96
C LYS A 541 11.48 17.58 20.22
N VAL A 542 12.76 17.91 20.11
CA VAL A 542 13.59 18.46 21.19
C VAL A 542 13.66 19.96 20.96
N PRO A 543 13.13 20.80 21.86
CA PRO A 543 13.08 22.26 21.72
C PRO A 543 14.45 22.92 21.60
#